data_43b4ffbdee6c395d8ce7fb29dc3f66a9
#
_entry.id   43b4ffbdee6c395d8ce7fb29dc3f66a9
#
_cell.length_a   1.000
_cell.length_b   1.000
_cell.length_c   1.000
_cell.angle_alpha   90.00
_cell.angle_beta   90.00
_cell.angle_gamma   90.00
#
_symmetry.space_group_name_H-M   'P 1'
#
loop_
_entity.id
_entity.type
_entity.pdbx_description
1 polymer ?
#
loop_
_entity_poly.entity_id
_entity_poly.type
_entity_poly.pdbx_seq_one_letter_code
_entity_poly.pdbx_strand_id
1 'polypeptide(L)'
;MKKLVIVTVLSLGIIASSFGQENYSDIPSDAKFVTEDVERFWQTFDKMDSLGQDTFEEYIANGTAGVKGFIKYRIESSSALYKTVKERKNDYLKSRDVLEDLETKKQEILDIYNALEQLYPNAVFPPIYFVIGRFNSGGTVSKAGIILGTEMMKDLNGLPGLVAHELIHYQQNLKGKTTLLFQSLKEGSADFIGELISGTHINKEAFEYGEANSERLTKEFVKRMKKKELKDWLYQTSGKDDRPNDLGYWIGYKITKAYYDKQKDKKEAISDILNIQNPLEFTSKSGYLDKYLQ
;
A
#
# COMPACT_ATOMS: atom_id res chain seq x y z
N MET A 1 -30.28 1.99 -3.36
CA MET A 1 -28.92 1.67 -3.83
C MET A 1 -27.96 2.16 -2.77
N LYS A 2 -27.38 1.25 -1.98
CA LYS A 2 -26.43 1.61 -0.91
C LYS A 2 -25.09 1.88 -1.58
N LYS A 3 -24.61 3.14 -1.51
CA LYS A 3 -23.27 3.50 -1.94
C LYS A 3 -22.26 2.71 -1.10
N LEU A 4 -21.48 1.87 -1.74
CA LEU A 4 -20.39 1.14 -1.14
C LEU A 4 -19.29 2.17 -0.86
N VAL A 5 -19.08 2.53 0.39
CA VAL A 5 -17.95 3.37 0.81
C VAL A 5 -16.75 2.43 0.90
N ILE A 6 -15.95 2.39 -0.15
CA ILE A 6 -14.61 1.82 -0.09
C ILE A 6 -13.77 2.83 0.70
N VAL A 7 -13.46 2.48 1.94
CA VAL A 7 -12.54 3.26 2.76
C VAL A 7 -11.13 2.95 2.27
N THR A 8 -10.61 3.80 1.43
CA THR A 8 -9.23 3.72 0.97
C THR A 8 -8.28 4.08 2.09
N VAL A 9 -7.26 3.32 2.20
CA VAL A 9 -6.26 3.24 3.26
C VAL A 9 -5.50 4.55 3.42
N LEU A 10 -5.53 5.11 4.62
CA LEU A 10 -4.63 6.19 5.05
C LEU A 10 -3.22 5.61 5.28
N SER A 11 -2.38 5.59 4.27
CA SER A 11 -0.94 5.55 4.51
C SER A 11 -0.50 6.98 4.88
N LEU A 12 -0.59 7.32 6.17
CA LEU A 12 0.05 8.52 6.67
C LEU A 12 1.55 8.39 6.43
N GLY A 13 2.05 9.16 5.48
CA GLY A 13 3.46 9.23 5.13
C GLY A 13 4.31 9.47 6.37
N ILE A 14 4.93 8.41 6.86
CA ILE A 14 6.04 8.53 7.78
C ILE A 14 7.16 9.20 6.97
N ILE A 15 7.65 10.34 7.48
CA ILE A 15 8.91 10.94 7.06
C ILE A 15 9.92 9.79 6.97
N ALA A 16 10.39 9.51 5.75
CA ALA A 16 11.46 8.56 5.54
C ALA A 16 12.74 9.16 6.14
N SER A 17 12.94 8.96 7.44
CA SER A 17 14.28 8.79 7.95
C SER A 17 14.80 7.54 7.26
N SER A 18 15.98 7.61 6.68
CA SER A 18 16.75 6.45 6.23
C SER A 18 16.75 5.42 7.35
N PHE A 19 15.84 4.47 7.26
CA PHE A 19 15.85 3.32 8.15
C PHE A 19 17.10 2.55 7.75
N GLY A 20 18.04 2.38 8.68
CA GLY A 20 19.06 1.35 8.52
C GLY A 20 18.28 0.07 8.21
N GLN A 21 18.42 -0.44 7.00
CA GLN A 21 17.85 -1.71 6.59
C GLN A 21 18.33 -2.75 7.59
N GLU A 22 17.42 -3.37 8.32
CA GLU A 22 17.76 -4.67 8.91
C GLU A 22 18.16 -5.54 7.72
N ASN A 23 19.23 -6.35 7.89
CA ASN A 23 19.73 -7.22 6.82
C ASN A 23 18.69 -8.33 6.54
N TYR A 24 17.66 -8.01 5.76
CA TYR A 24 16.76 -9.04 5.24
C TYR A 24 17.42 -9.76 4.09
N SER A 25 17.00 -11.01 3.89
CA SER A 25 17.51 -11.83 2.82
C SER A 25 17.25 -11.18 1.45
N ASP A 26 18.20 -11.33 0.56
CA ASP A 26 18.09 -11.06 -0.87
C ASP A 26 17.58 -12.29 -1.65
N ILE A 27 17.20 -13.36 -0.93
CA ILE A 27 16.66 -14.60 -1.50
C ILE A 27 15.14 -14.62 -1.32
N PRO A 28 14.34 -14.63 -2.39
CA PRO A 28 12.87 -14.65 -2.32
C PRO A 28 12.28 -15.75 -1.43
N SER A 29 12.85 -16.97 -1.49
CA SER A 29 12.35 -18.11 -0.71
C SER A 29 12.56 -18.01 0.80
N ASP A 30 13.41 -17.08 1.26
CA ASP A 30 13.62 -16.84 2.69
C ASP A 30 12.55 -15.93 3.30
N ALA A 31 11.69 -15.34 2.48
CA ALA A 31 10.61 -14.49 2.94
C ALA A 31 9.66 -15.25 3.88
N LYS A 32 9.39 -14.66 5.04
CA LYS A 32 8.52 -15.25 6.07
C LYS A 32 7.11 -14.74 5.95
N PHE A 33 6.15 -15.65 6.05
CA PHE A 33 4.72 -15.37 6.15
C PHE A 33 4.31 -15.55 7.61
N VAL A 34 3.96 -14.46 8.28
CA VAL A 34 3.68 -14.43 9.73
C VAL A 34 2.20 -14.23 9.93
N THR A 35 1.47 -15.29 10.20
CA THR A 35 -0.01 -15.34 10.31
C THR A 35 -0.50 -15.50 11.75
N GLU A 36 0.40 -15.69 12.72
CA GLU A 36 0.08 -15.97 14.13
C GLU A 36 -0.79 -14.89 14.78
N ASP A 37 -0.68 -13.65 14.33
CA ASP A 37 -1.48 -12.54 14.87
C ASP A 37 -2.95 -12.62 14.47
N VAL A 38 -3.25 -13.24 13.32
CA VAL A 38 -4.64 -13.49 12.90
C VAL A 38 -5.30 -14.46 13.85
N GLU A 39 -4.64 -15.58 14.16
CA GLU A 39 -5.14 -16.56 15.12
C GLU A 39 -5.29 -15.95 16.54
N ARG A 40 -4.27 -15.21 16.99
CA ARG A 40 -4.27 -14.53 18.28
C ARG A 40 -5.43 -13.51 18.41
N PHE A 41 -5.73 -12.79 17.33
CA PHE A 41 -6.87 -11.88 17.31
C PHE A 41 -8.19 -12.65 17.52
N TRP A 42 -8.41 -13.75 16.80
CA TRP A 42 -9.66 -14.51 16.91
C TRP A 42 -9.82 -15.18 18.28
N GLN A 43 -8.72 -15.65 18.87
CA GLN A 43 -8.76 -16.19 20.25
C GLN A 43 -9.22 -15.14 21.29
N THR A 44 -8.84 -13.87 21.10
CA THR A 44 -9.31 -12.78 21.96
C THR A 44 -10.73 -12.32 21.59
N PHE A 45 -11.06 -12.26 20.30
CA PHE A 45 -12.38 -11.90 19.79
C PHE A 45 -13.47 -12.84 20.36
N ASP A 46 -13.21 -14.14 20.41
CA ASP A 46 -14.16 -15.14 20.92
C ASP A 46 -14.44 -14.98 22.43
N LYS A 47 -13.62 -14.23 23.16
CA LYS A 47 -13.78 -13.87 24.58
C LYS A 47 -14.42 -12.49 24.83
N MET A 48 -14.82 -11.80 23.74
CA MET A 48 -15.20 -10.37 23.79
C MET A 48 -16.36 -10.07 24.73
N ASP A 49 -17.34 -10.96 24.83
CA ASP A 49 -18.53 -10.77 25.70
C ASP A 49 -18.19 -10.85 27.19
N SER A 50 -17.06 -11.48 27.56
CA SER A 50 -16.60 -11.61 28.94
C SER A 50 -15.58 -10.56 29.37
N LEU A 51 -14.74 -10.07 28.47
CA LEU A 51 -13.60 -9.17 28.76
C LEU A 51 -13.90 -7.69 28.49
N GLY A 52 -14.96 -7.38 27.73
CA GLY A 52 -15.32 -6.00 27.41
C GLY A 52 -14.20 -5.25 26.66
N GLN A 53 -13.94 -4.00 27.03
CA GLN A 53 -12.98 -3.13 26.33
C GLN A 53 -11.51 -3.56 26.44
N ASP A 54 -11.18 -4.47 27.33
CA ASP A 54 -9.82 -4.99 27.57
C ASP A 54 -9.54 -6.26 26.75
N THR A 55 -10.53 -6.70 25.94
CA THR A 55 -10.47 -7.92 25.13
C THR A 55 -9.17 -8.05 24.34
N PHE A 56 -8.72 -6.96 23.71
CA PHE A 56 -7.58 -6.98 22.79
C PHE A 56 -6.24 -6.60 23.44
N GLU A 57 -6.16 -6.51 24.77
CA GLU A 57 -4.89 -6.25 25.46
C GLU A 57 -3.87 -7.35 25.19
N GLU A 58 -4.29 -8.62 25.29
CA GLU A 58 -3.45 -9.78 25.04
C GLU A 58 -2.97 -9.83 23.56
N TYR A 59 -3.86 -9.51 22.61
CA TYR A 59 -3.51 -9.41 21.19
C TYR A 59 -2.42 -8.37 20.94
N ILE A 60 -2.54 -7.19 21.57
CA ILE A 60 -1.58 -6.09 21.43
C ILE A 60 -0.25 -6.41 22.14
N ALA A 61 -0.31 -6.90 23.37
CA ALA A 61 0.86 -7.16 24.20
C ALA A 61 1.73 -8.28 23.64
N ASN A 62 1.11 -9.36 23.19
CA ASN A 62 1.80 -10.56 22.67
C ASN A 62 1.93 -10.57 21.15
N GLY A 63 1.51 -9.49 20.48
CA GLY A 63 1.58 -9.37 19.04
C GLY A 63 3.02 -9.36 18.52
N THR A 64 3.18 -9.86 17.29
CA THR A 64 4.46 -9.86 16.58
C THR A 64 4.93 -8.43 16.27
N ALA A 65 6.04 -8.29 15.55
CA ALA A 65 6.49 -7.01 15.02
C ALA A 65 5.45 -6.37 14.07
N GLY A 66 4.60 -7.16 13.44
CA GLY A 66 3.48 -6.70 12.61
C GLY A 66 2.46 -5.92 13.43
N VAL A 67 1.91 -6.51 14.50
CA VAL A 67 0.98 -5.80 15.40
C VAL A 67 1.64 -4.56 15.99
N LYS A 68 2.87 -4.67 16.47
CA LYS A 68 3.64 -3.53 17.02
C LYS A 68 3.76 -2.37 16.03
N GLY A 69 4.00 -2.67 14.75
CA GLY A 69 4.04 -1.69 13.68
C GLY A 69 2.68 -1.05 13.37
N PHE A 70 1.59 -1.74 13.68
CA PHE A 70 0.22 -1.29 13.44
C PHE A 70 -0.36 -0.45 14.59
N ILE A 71 0.18 -0.57 15.84
CA ILE A 71 -0.40 0.07 17.02
C ILE A 71 -0.61 1.57 16.81
N LYS A 72 0.44 2.30 16.48
CA LYS A 72 0.46 3.77 16.58
C LYS A 72 -0.66 4.49 15.82
N TYR A 73 -1.03 3.99 14.64
CA TYR A 73 -1.93 4.72 13.74
C TYR A 73 -3.14 3.90 13.27
N ARG A 74 -3.15 2.59 13.56
CA ARG A 74 -4.15 1.68 13.00
C ARG A 74 -4.94 0.93 14.06
N ILE A 75 -4.27 0.41 15.10
CA ILE A 75 -4.94 -0.25 16.25
C ILE A 75 -5.21 0.79 17.33
N GLU A 76 -4.24 1.62 17.67
CA GLU A 76 -4.18 2.64 18.72
C GLU A 76 -4.18 2.05 20.14
N SER A 77 -5.27 1.37 20.56
CA SER A 77 -5.41 0.75 21.86
C SER A 77 -6.41 -0.40 21.83
N SER A 78 -6.44 -1.24 22.88
CA SER A 78 -7.44 -2.28 23.06
C SER A 78 -8.86 -1.71 23.02
N SER A 79 -9.12 -0.64 23.74
CA SER A 79 -10.44 0.00 23.78
C SER A 79 -10.86 0.57 22.41
N ALA A 80 -9.94 1.14 21.64
CA ALA A 80 -10.23 1.65 20.30
C ALA A 80 -10.55 0.51 19.34
N LEU A 81 -9.78 -0.58 19.39
CA LEU A 81 -10.02 -1.78 18.59
C LEU A 81 -11.35 -2.43 19.00
N TYR A 82 -11.61 -2.61 20.30
CA TYR A 82 -12.87 -3.15 20.82
C TYR A 82 -14.09 -2.38 20.31
N LYS A 83 -14.04 -1.04 20.36
CA LYS A 83 -15.12 -0.20 19.85
C LYS A 83 -15.40 -0.47 18.38
N THR A 84 -14.34 -0.49 17.54
CA THR A 84 -14.50 -0.76 16.10
C THR A 84 -15.03 -2.17 15.84
N VAL A 85 -14.50 -3.16 16.55
CA VAL A 85 -14.95 -4.55 16.44
C VAL A 85 -16.42 -4.68 16.83
N LYS A 86 -16.85 -4.04 17.92
CA LYS A 86 -18.24 -4.05 18.34
C LYS A 86 -19.18 -3.41 17.31
N GLU A 87 -18.79 -2.29 16.73
CA GLU A 87 -19.57 -1.58 15.71
C GLU A 87 -19.64 -2.35 14.38
N ARG A 88 -18.60 -3.12 14.05
CA ARG A 88 -18.44 -3.81 12.77
C ARG A 88 -18.32 -5.33 12.90
N LYS A 89 -18.86 -5.93 13.95
CA LYS A 89 -18.71 -7.36 14.29
C LYS A 89 -18.94 -8.29 13.08
N ASN A 90 -20.00 -8.02 12.30
CA ASN A 90 -20.30 -8.84 11.13
C ASN A 90 -19.29 -8.69 9.99
N ASP A 91 -18.64 -7.54 9.85
CA ASP A 91 -17.61 -7.35 8.82
C ASP A 91 -16.34 -8.10 9.21
N TYR A 92 -15.95 -8.10 10.49
CA TYR A 92 -14.85 -8.94 11.00
C TYR A 92 -15.13 -10.43 10.77
N LEU A 93 -16.32 -10.91 11.15
CA LEU A 93 -16.66 -12.32 10.94
C LEU A 93 -16.56 -12.76 9.48
N LYS A 94 -16.93 -11.91 8.53
CA LYS A 94 -16.74 -12.20 7.10
C LYS A 94 -15.26 -12.32 6.71
N SER A 95 -14.37 -11.52 7.32
CA SER A 95 -12.94 -11.62 7.03
C SER A 95 -12.31 -12.89 7.61
N ARG A 96 -12.89 -13.48 8.66
CA ARG A 96 -12.40 -14.74 9.25
C ARG A 96 -12.39 -15.88 8.23
N ASP A 97 -13.50 -16.08 7.54
CA ASP A 97 -13.65 -17.14 6.54
C ASP A 97 -12.65 -16.96 5.37
N VAL A 98 -12.41 -15.71 4.96
CA VAL A 98 -11.47 -15.39 3.87
C VAL A 98 -10.04 -15.81 4.22
N LEU A 99 -9.64 -15.71 5.49
CA LEU A 99 -8.27 -15.95 5.94
C LEU A 99 -7.93 -17.44 6.14
N GLU A 100 -8.93 -18.33 6.13
CA GLU A 100 -8.68 -19.78 6.18
C GLU A 100 -7.86 -20.27 4.98
N ASP A 101 -8.02 -19.63 3.82
CA ASP A 101 -7.34 -19.99 2.57
C ASP A 101 -6.03 -19.22 2.33
N LEU A 102 -5.51 -18.46 3.31
CA LEU A 102 -4.35 -17.59 3.14
C LEU A 102 -3.09 -18.35 2.66
N GLU A 103 -2.85 -19.55 3.15
CA GLU A 103 -1.70 -20.38 2.75
C GLU A 103 -1.73 -20.75 1.26
N THR A 104 -2.91 -20.78 0.62
CA THR A 104 -3.04 -21.07 -0.81
C THR A 104 -2.38 -20.00 -1.68
N LYS A 105 -2.20 -18.78 -1.16
CA LYS A 105 -1.59 -17.64 -1.86
C LYS A 105 -0.07 -17.57 -1.74
N LYS A 106 0.53 -18.40 -0.92
CA LYS A 106 1.97 -18.35 -0.64
C LYS A 106 2.83 -18.50 -1.90
N GLN A 107 2.51 -19.46 -2.76
CA GLN A 107 3.28 -19.66 -3.99
C GLN A 107 3.14 -18.47 -4.95
N GLU A 108 1.95 -17.93 -5.12
CA GLU A 108 1.69 -16.76 -5.96
C GLU A 108 2.48 -15.52 -5.48
N ILE A 109 2.60 -15.34 -4.16
CA ILE A 109 3.41 -14.26 -3.58
C ILE A 109 4.92 -14.52 -3.78
N LEU A 110 5.39 -15.76 -3.67
CA LEU A 110 6.78 -16.10 -3.97
C LEU A 110 7.13 -15.88 -5.43
N ASP A 111 6.21 -16.13 -6.35
CA ASP A 111 6.38 -15.86 -7.77
C ASP A 111 6.55 -14.35 -8.05
N ILE A 112 5.82 -13.50 -7.32
CA ILE A 112 5.98 -12.04 -7.36
C ILE A 112 7.37 -11.63 -6.86
N TYR A 113 7.86 -12.24 -5.80
CA TYR A 113 9.19 -11.95 -5.25
C TYR A 113 10.29 -12.35 -6.25
N ASN A 114 10.17 -13.52 -6.87
CA ASN A 114 11.07 -13.97 -7.93
C ASN A 114 11.02 -13.04 -9.15
N ALA A 115 9.85 -12.54 -9.52
CA ALA A 115 9.72 -11.58 -10.62
C ALA A 115 10.42 -10.24 -10.31
N LEU A 116 10.34 -9.77 -9.06
CA LEU A 116 11.06 -8.56 -8.65
C LEU A 116 12.57 -8.78 -8.67
N GLU A 117 13.08 -9.91 -8.16
CA GLU A 117 14.51 -10.25 -8.17
C GLU A 117 15.08 -10.18 -9.60
N GLN A 118 14.34 -10.70 -10.58
CA GLN A 118 14.77 -10.66 -11.98
C GLN A 118 14.85 -9.24 -12.54
N LEU A 119 13.97 -8.33 -12.11
CA LEU A 119 13.92 -6.94 -12.57
C LEU A 119 14.85 -6.03 -11.76
N TYR A 120 15.03 -6.31 -10.48
CA TYR A 120 15.84 -5.51 -9.56
C TYR A 120 16.70 -6.44 -8.68
N PRO A 121 17.91 -6.81 -9.13
CA PRO A 121 18.78 -7.75 -8.42
C PRO A 121 19.23 -7.31 -7.02
N ASN A 122 19.06 -6.02 -6.68
CA ASN A 122 19.34 -5.50 -5.34
C ASN A 122 18.10 -5.51 -4.42
N ALA A 123 17.03 -6.20 -4.82
CA ALA A 123 15.84 -6.34 -4.00
C ALA A 123 16.13 -7.07 -2.69
N VAL A 124 15.39 -6.70 -1.64
CA VAL A 124 15.38 -7.42 -0.37
C VAL A 124 13.95 -7.90 -0.07
N PHE A 125 13.84 -9.03 0.60
CA PHE A 125 12.56 -9.71 0.79
C PHE A 125 12.22 -9.78 2.29
N PRO A 126 11.56 -8.74 2.82
CA PRO A 126 11.19 -8.67 4.24
C PRO A 126 10.07 -9.66 4.56
N PRO A 127 9.89 -10.00 5.86
CA PRO A 127 8.71 -10.73 6.32
C PRO A 127 7.42 -10.01 5.94
N ILE A 128 6.35 -10.79 5.71
CA ILE A 128 4.98 -10.31 5.58
C ILE A 128 4.21 -10.69 6.84
N TYR A 129 3.70 -9.69 7.53
CA TYR A 129 2.87 -9.85 8.72
C TYR A 129 1.41 -9.66 8.35
N PHE A 130 0.59 -10.64 8.65
CA PHE A 130 -0.85 -10.57 8.52
C PHE A 130 -1.45 -10.23 9.88
N VAL A 131 -2.09 -9.07 9.98
CA VAL A 131 -2.63 -8.55 11.24
C VAL A 131 -4.08 -8.11 11.06
N ILE A 132 -4.78 -7.90 12.15
CA ILE A 132 -6.15 -7.37 12.15
C ILE A 132 -6.15 -6.01 12.85
N GLY A 133 -6.59 -4.97 12.15
CA GLY A 133 -6.69 -3.61 12.62
C GLY A 133 -8.14 -3.12 12.74
N ARG A 134 -8.39 -1.83 12.41
CA ARG A 134 -9.68 -1.16 12.58
C ARG A 134 -10.32 -0.70 11.27
N PHE A 135 -10.16 -1.44 10.19
CA PHE A 135 -10.65 -1.10 8.85
C PHE A 135 -10.14 0.25 8.33
N ASN A 136 -8.89 0.60 8.64
CA ASN A 136 -8.28 1.87 8.26
C ASN A 136 -6.93 1.73 7.55
N SER A 137 -6.49 0.50 7.23
CA SER A 137 -5.27 0.24 6.45
C SER A 137 -5.28 -1.16 5.86
N GLY A 138 -5.21 -1.28 4.52
CA GLY A 138 -5.03 -2.58 3.84
C GLY A 138 -3.59 -3.06 3.90
N GLY A 139 -2.61 -2.14 3.83
CA GLY A 139 -1.20 -2.46 3.91
C GLY A 139 -0.35 -1.29 4.39
N THR A 140 0.87 -1.57 4.76
CA THR A 140 1.92 -0.60 5.08
C THR A 140 3.26 -1.31 5.24
N VAL A 141 4.34 -0.55 5.17
CA VAL A 141 5.68 -1.04 5.48
C VAL A 141 6.21 -0.46 6.78
N SER A 142 7.01 -1.24 7.48
CA SER A 142 7.74 -0.85 8.68
C SER A 142 9.19 -1.33 8.60
N LYS A 143 10.02 -0.99 9.60
CA LYS A 143 11.36 -1.59 9.71
C LYS A 143 11.31 -3.12 9.79
N ALA A 144 10.27 -3.67 10.39
CA ALA A 144 10.13 -5.10 10.57
C ALA A 144 9.72 -5.85 9.28
N GLY A 145 9.15 -5.16 8.31
CA GLY A 145 8.67 -5.76 7.06
C GLY A 145 7.37 -5.16 6.55
N ILE A 146 6.69 -5.91 5.70
CA ILE A 146 5.38 -5.58 5.15
C ILE A 146 4.31 -5.97 6.18
N ILE A 147 3.32 -5.12 6.41
CA ILE A 147 2.22 -5.39 7.33
C ILE A 147 0.90 -5.22 6.58
N LEU A 148 0.08 -6.25 6.58
CA LEU A 148 -1.21 -6.28 5.87
C LEU A 148 -2.36 -6.33 6.87
N GLY A 149 -3.30 -5.38 6.76
CA GLY A 149 -4.53 -5.33 7.54
C GLY A 149 -5.59 -6.24 6.92
N THR A 150 -5.67 -7.46 7.40
CA THR A 150 -6.44 -8.54 6.78
C THR A 150 -7.95 -8.37 6.94
N GLU A 151 -8.41 -7.58 7.90
CA GLU A 151 -9.82 -7.22 8.04
C GLU A 151 -10.38 -6.45 6.84
N MET A 152 -9.51 -5.84 6.05
CA MET A 152 -9.89 -5.12 4.83
C MET A 152 -10.18 -6.04 3.65
N MET A 153 -9.76 -7.31 3.71
CA MET A 153 -9.86 -8.25 2.61
C MET A 153 -11.27 -8.81 2.49
N LYS A 154 -11.86 -8.71 1.30
CA LYS A 154 -13.16 -9.32 0.97
C LYS A 154 -12.99 -10.72 0.39
N ASP A 155 -11.87 -10.93 -0.25
CA ASP A 155 -11.37 -12.18 -0.82
C ASP A 155 -9.84 -12.09 -0.96
N LEU A 156 -9.20 -13.16 -1.34
CA LEU A 156 -7.75 -13.22 -1.51
C LEU A 156 -7.28 -12.92 -2.95
N ASN A 157 -8.18 -12.56 -3.87
CA ASN A 157 -7.79 -12.31 -5.27
C ASN A 157 -6.93 -11.04 -5.41
N GLY A 158 -7.20 -10.03 -4.59
CA GLY A 158 -6.42 -8.79 -4.55
C GLY A 158 -5.11 -8.88 -3.76
N LEU A 159 -4.90 -9.95 -2.98
CA LEU A 159 -3.75 -10.08 -2.08
C LEU A 159 -2.40 -10.01 -2.82
N PRO A 160 -2.19 -10.73 -3.94
CA PRO A 160 -0.93 -10.66 -4.67
C PRO A 160 -0.57 -9.25 -5.13
N GLY A 161 -1.53 -8.52 -5.67
CA GLY A 161 -1.33 -7.11 -6.09
C GLY A 161 -1.03 -6.19 -4.91
N LEU A 162 -1.70 -6.37 -3.77
CA LEU A 162 -1.43 -5.60 -2.55
C LEU A 162 -0.03 -5.89 -2.01
N VAL A 163 0.37 -7.16 -1.94
CA VAL A 163 1.73 -7.54 -1.53
C VAL A 163 2.77 -6.95 -2.47
N ALA A 164 2.54 -7.00 -3.78
CA ALA A 164 3.44 -6.41 -4.76
C ALA A 164 3.60 -4.91 -4.54
N HIS A 165 2.51 -4.17 -4.34
CA HIS A 165 2.52 -2.74 -4.06
C HIS A 165 3.35 -2.40 -2.79
N GLU A 166 3.09 -3.08 -1.69
CA GLU A 166 3.80 -2.86 -0.42
C GLU A 166 5.27 -3.30 -0.51
N LEU A 167 5.58 -4.35 -1.28
CA LEU A 167 6.96 -4.77 -1.53
C LEU A 167 7.74 -3.67 -2.26
N ILE A 168 7.12 -2.97 -3.21
CA ILE A 168 7.77 -1.84 -3.90
C ILE A 168 8.00 -0.68 -2.93
N HIS A 169 7.05 -0.36 -2.05
CA HIS A 169 7.29 0.64 -1.00
C HIS A 169 8.48 0.29 -0.11
N TYR A 170 8.69 -0.99 0.15
CA TYR A 170 9.84 -1.45 0.93
C TYR A 170 11.17 -1.24 0.20
N GLN A 171 11.20 -1.37 -1.14
CA GLN A 171 12.40 -1.12 -1.96
C GLN A 171 12.67 0.38 -2.18
N GLN A 172 11.67 1.24 -2.08
CA GLN A 172 11.78 2.65 -2.44
C GLN A 172 12.74 3.43 -1.54
N ASN A 173 13.68 4.13 -2.17
CA ASN A 173 14.60 5.09 -1.53
C ASN A 173 14.45 6.48 -2.19
N LEU A 174 13.22 7.00 -2.21
CA LEU A 174 12.89 8.26 -2.84
C LEU A 174 13.30 9.45 -1.97
N LYS A 175 13.85 10.50 -2.60
CA LYS A 175 14.18 11.76 -1.93
C LYS A 175 13.44 12.93 -2.55
N GLY A 176 13.11 13.90 -1.72
CA GLY A 176 12.42 15.12 -2.15
C GLY A 176 11.59 15.76 -1.06
N LYS A 177 11.06 16.93 -1.36
CA LYS A 177 10.07 17.58 -0.49
C LYS A 177 8.74 16.85 -0.64
N THR A 178 8.04 16.62 0.47
CA THR A 178 6.69 16.06 0.49
C THR A 178 5.72 17.02 -0.19
N THR A 179 5.48 16.80 -1.47
CA THR A 179 4.54 17.55 -2.32
C THR A 179 3.56 16.56 -2.94
N LEU A 180 2.52 17.05 -3.60
CA LEU A 180 1.60 16.21 -4.35
C LEU A 180 2.35 15.37 -5.38
N LEU A 181 3.29 15.95 -6.15
CA LEU A 181 4.10 15.20 -7.11
C LEU A 181 4.91 14.07 -6.45
N PHE A 182 5.60 14.39 -5.34
CA PHE A 182 6.41 13.39 -4.63
C PHE A 182 5.56 12.20 -4.18
N GLN A 183 4.41 12.48 -3.56
CA GLN A 183 3.52 11.42 -3.09
C GLN A 183 2.87 10.65 -4.25
N SER A 184 2.48 11.34 -5.32
CA SER A 184 1.94 10.68 -6.50
C SER A 184 2.97 9.75 -7.17
N LEU A 185 4.24 10.17 -7.26
CA LEU A 185 5.30 9.31 -7.79
C LEU A 185 5.57 8.13 -6.86
N LYS A 186 5.57 8.34 -5.53
CA LYS A 186 5.75 7.27 -4.56
C LYS A 186 4.70 6.17 -4.74
N GLU A 187 3.43 6.54 -4.70
CA GLU A 187 2.32 5.59 -4.81
C GLU A 187 2.18 5.03 -6.23
N GLY A 188 2.23 5.89 -7.25
CA GLY A 188 2.07 5.46 -8.65
C GLY A 188 3.20 4.60 -9.17
N SER A 189 4.44 4.75 -8.67
CA SER A 189 5.52 3.84 -9.02
C SER A 189 5.39 2.50 -8.32
N ALA A 190 4.81 2.46 -7.10
CA ALA A 190 4.48 1.21 -6.44
C ALA A 190 3.40 0.44 -7.20
N ASP A 191 2.34 1.12 -7.68
CA ASP A 191 1.33 0.51 -8.54
C ASP A 191 1.93 0.02 -9.87
N PHE A 192 2.79 0.83 -10.51
CA PHE A 192 3.36 0.47 -11.80
C PHE A 192 4.25 -0.78 -11.74
N ILE A 193 5.23 -0.79 -10.82
CA ILE A 193 6.11 -1.95 -10.68
C ILE A 193 5.34 -3.12 -10.07
N GLY A 194 4.43 -2.87 -9.13
CA GLY A 194 3.55 -3.87 -8.55
C GLY A 194 2.74 -4.62 -9.62
N GLU A 195 2.16 -3.91 -10.58
CA GLU A 195 1.47 -4.51 -11.72
C GLU A 195 2.42 -5.29 -12.63
N LEU A 196 3.64 -4.79 -12.90
CA LEU A 196 4.63 -5.51 -13.71
C LEU A 196 5.00 -6.88 -13.14
N ILE A 197 5.10 -7.00 -11.81
CA ILE A 197 5.54 -8.24 -11.15
C ILE A 197 4.38 -9.16 -10.73
N SER A 198 3.17 -8.63 -10.56
CA SER A 198 2.00 -9.41 -10.14
C SER A 198 0.99 -9.67 -11.26
N GLY A 199 1.03 -8.89 -12.34
CA GLY A 199 0.00 -8.90 -13.36
C GLY A 199 -1.36 -8.35 -12.88
N THR A 200 -1.43 -7.77 -11.67
CA THR A 200 -2.67 -7.32 -11.02
C THR A 200 -2.67 -5.82 -10.81
N HIS A 201 -3.72 -5.15 -11.28
CA HIS A 201 -3.94 -3.73 -11.05
C HIS A 201 -4.91 -3.51 -9.88
N ILE A 202 -4.47 -2.81 -8.81
CA ILE A 202 -5.23 -2.70 -7.55
C ILE A 202 -6.12 -1.45 -7.46
N ASN A 203 -5.84 -0.38 -8.21
CA ASN A 203 -6.55 0.91 -8.12
C ASN A 203 -7.47 1.17 -9.33
N LYS A 204 -8.25 0.17 -9.73
CA LYS A 204 -9.04 0.18 -10.96
C LYS A 204 -9.97 1.40 -11.09
N GLU A 205 -10.70 1.75 -10.05
CA GLU A 205 -11.65 2.87 -10.07
C GLU A 205 -10.95 4.23 -10.35
N ALA A 206 -9.84 4.49 -9.66
CA ALA A 206 -9.05 5.70 -9.86
C ALA A 206 -8.47 5.77 -11.27
N PHE A 207 -8.07 4.62 -11.83
CA PHE A 207 -7.53 4.55 -13.17
C PHE A 207 -8.59 4.73 -14.25
N GLU A 208 -9.74 4.08 -14.16
CA GLU A 208 -10.85 4.25 -15.11
C GLU A 208 -11.31 5.72 -15.17
N TYR A 209 -11.47 6.34 -14.00
CA TYR A 209 -11.84 7.76 -13.93
C TYR A 209 -10.71 8.67 -14.45
N GLY A 210 -9.46 8.36 -14.10
CA GLY A 210 -8.27 9.09 -14.52
C GLY A 210 -8.10 9.10 -16.04
N GLU A 211 -8.24 7.94 -16.69
CA GLU A 211 -8.18 7.83 -18.15
C GLU A 211 -9.31 8.58 -18.84
N ALA A 212 -10.55 8.44 -18.37
CA ALA A 212 -11.71 9.14 -18.93
C ALA A 212 -11.61 10.67 -18.81
N ASN A 213 -10.85 11.19 -17.84
CA ASN A 213 -10.71 12.62 -17.56
C ASN A 213 -9.27 13.13 -17.72
N SER A 214 -8.41 12.41 -18.44
CA SER A 214 -6.96 12.57 -18.39
C SER A 214 -6.47 13.98 -18.71
N GLU A 215 -6.99 14.65 -19.73
CA GLU A 215 -6.58 16.00 -20.10
C GLU A 215 -6.90 17.03 -19.00
N ARG A 216 -8.14 17.01 -18.49
CA ARG A 216 -8.58 17.92 -17.43
C ARG A 216 -7.79 17.71 -16.15
N LEU A 217 -7.65 16.45 -15.73
CA LEU A 217 -6.94 16.11 -14.50
C LEU A 217 -5.46 16.42 -14.59
N THR A 218 -4.80 16.16 -15.72
CA THR A 218 -3.37 16.49 -15.87
C THR A 218 -3.13 18.00 -15.83
N LYS A 219 -3.98 18.82 -16.46
CA LYS A 219 -3.92 20.28 -16.35
C LYS A 219 -4.10 20.77 -14.91
N GLU A 220 -5.00 20.15 -14.15
CA GLU A 220 -5.22 20.46 -12.73
C GLU A 220 -4.02 20.04 -11.89
N PHE A 221 -3.49 18.83 -12.12
CA PHE A 221 -2.32 18.32 -11.40
C PHE A 221 -1.10 19.21 -11.55
N VAL A 222 -0.77 19.66 -12.76
CA VAL A 222 0.37 20.55 -13.04
C VAL A 222 0.32 21.83 -12.19
N LYS A 223 -0.87 22.41 -12.00
CA LYS A 223 -1.06 23.61 -11.16
C LYS A 223 -0.84 23.35 -9.68
N ARG A 224 -0.98 22.11 -9.22
CA ARG A 224 -0.95 21.72 -7.81
C ARG A 224 0.27 20.87 -7.43
N MET A 225 0.95 20.24 -8.37
CA MET A 225 1.95 19.20 -8.13
C MET A 225 3.10 19.62 -7.19
N LYS A 226 3.44 20.91 -7.13
CA LYS A 226 4.47 21.46 -6.23
C LYS A 226 3.96 21.83 -4.83
N LYS A 227 2.65 21.74 -4.59
CA LYS A 227 2.02 22.03 -3.30
C LYS A 227 2.06 20.83 -2.38
N LYS A 228 1.91 21.06 -1.07
CA LYS A 228 1.84 20.00 -0.05
C LYS A 228 0.42 19.44 0.14
N GLU A 229 -0.59 20.12 -0.39
CA GLU A 229 -1.98 19.73 -0.25
C GLU A 229 -2.27 18.51 -1.12
N LEU A 230 -2.77 17.44 -0.52
CA LEU A 230 -3.03 16.16 -1.15
C LEU A 230 -4.53 15.89 -1.41
N LYS A 231 -5.40 16.70 -0.78
CA LYS A 231 -6.86 16.53 -0.88
C LYS A 231 -7.32 16.50 -2.35
N ASP A 232 -8.28 15.64 -2.65
CA ASP A 232 -8.81 15.35 -3.99
C ASP A 232 -7.83 14.64 -4.95
N TRP A 233 -6.65 14.28 -4.45
CA TRP A 233 -5.63 13.53 -5.21
C TRP A 233 -5.18 12.27 -4.50
N LEU A 234 -5.02 12.32 -3.17
CA LEU A 234 -4.54 11.20 -2.37
C LEU A 234 -5.31 11.15 -1.05
N TYR A 235 -5.71 9.96 -0.65
CA TYR A 235 -6.29 9.59 0.65
C TYR A 235 -7.65 10.18 0.97
N GLN A 236 -8.00 11.35 0.45
CA GLN A 236 -9.26 12.02 0.75
C GLN A 236 -9.81 12.72 -0.48
N THR A 237 -11.13 12.62 -0.67
CA THR A 237 -11.85 13.41 -1.68
C THR A 237 -12.83 14.37 -1.02
N SER A 238 -13.08 15.51 -1.66
CA SER A 238 -14.13 16.45 -1.27
C SER A 238 -15.54 15.96 -1.65
N GLY A 239 -15.63 14.88 -2.42
CA GLY A 239 -16.88 14.36 -2.98
C GLY A 239 -17.43 15.22 -4.12
N LYS A 240 -16.68 16.17 -4.66
CA LYS A 240 -17.04 16.93 -5.85
C LYS A 240 -16.83 16.10 -7.12
N ASP A 241 -17.71 16.24 -8.09
CA ASP A 241 -17.59 15.68 -9.44
C ASP A 241 -17.52 14.14 -9.48
N ASP A 242 -18.07 13.44 -8.50
CA ASP A 242 -17.98 11.97 -8.37
C ASP A 242 -16.53 11.43 -8.44
N ARG A 243 -15.58 12.29 -8.12
CA ARG A 243 -14.16 12.01 -8.13
C ARG A 243 -13.83 10.91 -7.11
N PRO A 244 -13.20 9.80 -7.54
CA PRO A 244 -12.72 8.79 -6.61
C PRO A 244 -11.54 9.30 -5.79
N ASN A 245 -11.21 8.56 -4.73
CA ASN A 245 -9.94 8.76 -4.03
C ASN A 245 -8.76 8.37 -4.94
N ASP A 246 -7.57 8.80 -4.57
CA ASP A 246 -6.31 8.22 -5.02
C ASP A 246 -5.97 8.43 -6.52
N LEU A 247 -6.50 9.49 -7.15
CA LEU A 247 -6.11 9.91 -8.49
C LEU A 247 -4.61 10.22 -8.62
N GLY A 248 -3.94 10.50 -7.49
CA GLY A 248 -2.49 10.65 -7.43
C GLY A 248 -1.74 9.37 -7.80
N TYR A 249 -2.31 8.19 -7.51
CA TYR A 249 -1.77 6.90 -7.95
C TYR A 249 -1.78 6.80 -9.47
N TRP A 250 -2.92 7.11 -10.10
CA TRP A 250 -3.04 7.11 -11.54
C TRP A 250 -2.02 8.03 -12.24
N ILE A 251 -1.93 9.31 -11.83
CA ILE A 251 -1.02 10.26 -12.49
C ILE A 251 0.45 9.90 -12.23
N GLY A 252 0.78 9.43 -11.03
CA GLY A 252 2.12 8.95 -10.68
C GLY A 252 2.51 7.72 -11.50
N TYR A 253 1.60 6.77 -11.67
CA TYR A 253 1.77 5.61 -12.56
C TYR A 253 2.04 6.05 -14.00
N LYS A 254 1.24 6.96 -14.57
CA LYS A 254 1.41 7.45 -15.94
C LYS A 254 2.77 8.10 -16.16
N ILE A 255 3.25 8.92 -15.21
CA ILE A 255 4.58 9.53 -15.27
C ILE A 255 5.67 8.46 -15.21
N THR A 256 5.53 7.50 -14.29
CA THR A 256 6.49 6.40 -14.10
C THR A 256 6.57 5.50 -15.34
N LYS A 257 5.40 5.10 -15.86
CA LYS A 257 5.31 4.30 -17.08
C LYS A 257 5.94 5.00 -18.28
N ALA A 258 5.67 6.29 -18.46
CA ALA A 258 6.25 7.07 -19.56
C ALA A 258 7.78 7.16 -19.45
N TYR A 259 8.33 7.25 -18.23
CA TYR A 259 9.76 7.15 -18.01
C TYR A 259 10.29 5.77 -18.39
N TYR A 260 9.70 4.70 -17.84
CA TYR A 260 10.09 3.31 -18.09
C TYR A 260 10.06 2.96 -19.57
N ASP A 261 9.01 3.34 -20.29
CA ASP A 261 8.84 3.00 -21.72
C ASP A 261 9.95 3.59 -22.58
N LYS A 262 10.47 4.78 -22.23
CA LYS A 262 11.58 5.44 -22.94
C LYS A 262 12.94 4.78 -22.71
N GLN A 263 13.14 4.08 -21.60
CA GLN A 263 14.44 3.49 -21.29
C GLN A 263 14.67 2.20 -22.08
N LYS A 264 15.89 2.03 -22.61
CA LYS A 264 16.29 0.80 -23.30
C LYS A 264 16.57 -0.33 -22.31
N ASP A 265 17.30 -0.02 -21.23
CA ASP A 265 17.56 -0.95 -20.14
C ASP A 265 16.45 -0.86 -19.12
N LYS A 266 15.65 -1.94 -19.01
CA LYS A 266 14.50 -2.01 -18.12
C LYS A 266 14.90 -2.22 -16.66
N LYS A 267 16.03 -2.88 -16.40
CA LYS A 267 16.55 -3.05 -15.03
C LYS A 267 17.08 -1.74 -14.47
N GLU A 268 17.82 -0.99 -15.30
CA GLU A 268 18.27 0.36 -14.94
C GLU A 268 17.06 1.28 -14.69
N ALA A 269 16.03 1.21 -15.54
CA ALA A 269 14.81 1.98 -15.36
C ALA A 269 14.10 1.69 -14.04
N ILE A 270 13.99 0.42 -13.64
CA ILE A 270 13.42 0.03 -12.33
C ILE A 270 14.28 0.57 -11.19
N SER A 271 15.62 0.45 -11.30
CA SER A 271 16.52 1.01 -10.29
C SER A 271 16.34 2.53 -10.15
N ASP A 272 16.24 3.26 -11.24
CA ASP A 272 16.00 4.71 -11.23
C ASP A 272 14.67 5.09 -10.58
N ILE A 273 13.60 4.34 -10.91
CA ILE A 273 12.26 4.56 -10.35
C ILE A 273 12.25 4.32 -8.84
N LEU A 274 12.89 3.25 -8.37
CA LEU A 274 13.00 2.94 -6.94
C LEU A 274 13.88 3.92 -6.17
N ASN A 275 14.76 4.67 -6.86
CA ASN A 275 15.73 5.58 -6.28
C ASN A 275 15.56 7.04 -6.75
N ILE A 276 14.36 7.51 -7.04
CA ILE A 276 14.11 8.90 -7.46
C ILE A 276 14.69 9.89 -6.44
N GLN A 277 15.70 10.65 -6.83
CA GLN A 277 16.35 11.65 -5.97
C GLN A 277 15.78 13.06 -6.18
N ASN A 278 15.21 13.33 -7.34
CA ASN A 278 14.58 14.61 -7.70
C ASN A 278 13.28 14.36 -8.48
N PRO A 279 12.10 14.50 -7.84
CA PRO A 279 10.81 14.25 -8.48
C PRO A 279 10.54 15.11 -9.73
N LEU A 280 10.97 16.39 -9.72
CA LEU A 280 10.77 17.28 -10.87
C LEU A 280 11.64 16.87 -12.06
N GLU A 281 12.89 16.52 -11.81
CA GLU A 281 13.81 16.04 -12.86
C GLU A 281 13.32 14.71 -13.44
N PHE A 282 12.93 13.76 -12.59
CA PHE A 282 12.36 12.49 -13.03
C PHE A 282 11.13 12.69 -13.92
N THR A 283 10.21 13.56 -13.49
CA THR A 283 9.02 13.91 -14.26
C THR A 283 9.38 14.55 -15.62
N SER A 284 10.35 15.45 -15.65
CA SER A 284 10.84 16.04 -16.89
C SER A 284 11.44 14.98 -17.84
N LYS A 285 12.27 14.05 -17.31
CA LYS A 285 12.82 12.93 -18.09
C LYS A 285 11.72 12.02 -18.66
N SER A 286 10.62 11.84 -17.94
CA SER A 286 9.47 11.08 -18.43
C SER A 286 8.81 11.72 -19.65
N GLY A 287 8.82 13.05 -19.74
CA GLY A 287 8.16 13.83 -20.78
C GLY A 287 6.64 13.77 -20.75
N TYR A 288 6.04 13.09 -19.78
CA TYR A 288 4.58 12.89 -19.74
C TYR A 288 3.81 14.20 -19.60
N LEU A 289 4.36 15.16 -18.85
CA LEU A 289 3.71 16.43 -18.59
C LEU A 289 4.11 17.55 -19.58
N ASP A 290 5.03 17.34 -20.54
CA ASP A 290 5.63 18.38 -21.37
C ASP A 290 4.59 19.26 -22.08
N LYS A 291 3.55 18.63 -22.66
CA LYS A 291 2.48 19.38 -23.36
C LYS A 291 1.56 20.21 -22.45
N TYR A 292 1.68 20.03 -21.13
CA TYR A 292 0.86 20.74 -20.13
C TYR A 292 1.64 21.78 -19.33
N LEU A 293 2.97 21.84 -19.51
CA LEU A 293 3.87 22.78 -18.84
C LEU A 293 4.14 24.05 -19.67
N GLN A 294 3.55 24.09 -20.87
CA GLN A 294 3.65 25.24 -21.79
C GLN A 294 2.77 26.41 -21.36
#